data_2d94b205890d006a40f356250eb51850
#
_entry.id   2d94b205890d006a40f356250eb51850
#
_cell.length_a   1.000
_cell.length_b   1.000
_cell.length_c   1.000
_cell.angle_alpha   90.00
_cell.angle_beta   90.00
_cell.angle_gamma   90.00
#
_symmetry.space_group_name_H-M   'P 1'
#
loop_
_entity.id
_entity.type
_entity.pdbx_description
1 polymer ?
#
loop_
_entity_poly.entity_id
_entity_poly.type
_entity_poly.pdbx_seq_one_letter_code
_entity_poly.pdbx_strand_id
1 'polypeptide(L)'
;MVVVSNRGGRDYLRIATTHEYVLCYGKSPDAPVRPLPRTGPAPTAADARGPYELRELRNRNPRFHPGNRPNLFYPIWVDVTAADAAGACPVALEPIAGGVAVEPRNREGEGSVWRWGKARLEAAIAPGDPARSEVVARRRRDGGLNVYEKHRATTRKARSVWDEAELRSEEGTRTLREHLGAAAFDHPKPVALVQRCLRLGTDRDGIVLDFFAGSGTTAEAVMELDAEDDGQRRSVLVQLPVALPDDAPGRALGA
;
A
#
# COMPACT_ATOMS: atom_id res chain seq x y z
N MET A 1 2.27 15.45 -0.98
CA MET A 1 2.99 14.42 -0.19
C MET A 1 4.38 14.95 0.14
N VAL A 2 4.99 14.50 1.22
CA VAL A 2 6.38 14.80 1.61
C VAL A 2 7.23 13.59 1.23
N VAL A 3 8.33 13.83 0.51
CA VAL A 3 9.31 12.78 0.12
C VAL A 3 10.60 13.03 0.87
N VAL A 4 11.04 12.08 1.68
CA VAL A 4 12.33 12.15 2.36
C VAL A 4 13.43 11.80 1.36
N SER A 5 13.95 12.84 0.69
CA SER A 5 14.90 12.70 -0.41
C SER A 5 16.37 12.53 0.05
N ASN A 6 16.69 13.00 1.26
CA ASN A 6 18.00 12.87 1.86
C ASN A 6 17.90 12.87 3.40
N ARG A 7 18.15 11.74 4.05
CA ARG A 7 18.08 11.64 5.52
C ARG A 7 19.17 12.41 6.25
N GLY A 8 20.35 12.58 5.64
CA GLY A 8 21.44 13.35 6.20
C GLY A 8 21.21 14.86 6.16
N GLY A 9 20.31 15.30 5.28
CA GLY A 9 20.05 16.71 5.04
C GLY A 9 21.15 17.41 4.25
N ARG A 10 20.92 18.70 3.98
CA ARG A 10 21.88 19.61 3.35
C ARG A 10 22.34 20.61 4.40
N ASP A 11 23.63 20.66 4.72
CA ASP A 11 24.19 21.35 5.89
C ASP A 11 24.46 22.85 5.71
N TYR A 12 24.11 23.44 4.57
CA TYR A 12 24.34 24.86 4.31
C TYR A 12 23.27 25.81 4.92
N LEU A 13 22.26 25.26 5.58
CA LEU A 13 21.24 26.00 6.30
C LEU A 13 21.31 25.69 7.81
N ARG A 14 20.77 26.59 8.64
CA ARG A 14 20.68 26.38 10.10
C ARG A 14 19.82 25.14 10.48
N ILE A 15 18.89 24.74 9.60
CA ILE A 15 18.11 23.52 9.71
C ILE A 15 18.34 22.73 8.41
N ALA A 16 18.81 21.49 8.55
CA ALA A 16 19.06 20.62 7.41
C ALA A 16 17.76 20.27 6.68
N THR A 17 17.72 20.50 5.37
CA THR A 17 16.59 20.11 4.53
C THR A 17 16.72 18.64 4.16
N THR A 18 15.78 17.82 4.60
CA THR A 18 15.79 16.35 4.41
C THR A 18 14.75 15.86 3.43
N HIS A 19 13.89 16.74 2.91
CA HIS A 19 12.71 16.35 2.13
C HIS A 19 12.40 17.32 0.99
N GLU A 20 11.61 16.82 0.07
CA GLU A 20 10.97 17.56 -1.02
C GLU A 20 9.45 17.35 -0.98
N TYR A 21 8.71 18.10 -1.77
CA TYR A 21 7.26 17.99 -1.86
C TYR A 21 6.82 17.46 -3.22
N VAL A 22 5.86 16.56 -3.22
CA VAL A 22 5.07 16.20 -4.39
C VAL A 22 3.68 16.80 -4.22
N LEU A 23 3.32 17.72 -5.09
CA LEU A 23 2.00 18.32 -5.16
C LEU A 23 1.18 17.62 -6.25
N CYS A 24 -0.01 17.17 -5.89
CA CYS A 24 -0.92 16.49 -6.81
C CYS A 24 -2.18 17.33 -7.00
N TYR A 25 -2.45 17.71 -8.22
CA TYR A 25 -3.62 18.48 -8.60
C TYR A 25 -4.48 17.68 -9.55
N GLY A 26 -5.78 17.67 -9.30
CA GLY A 26 -6.79 17.14 -10.23
C GLY A 26 -7.47 18.26 -11.00
N LYS A 27 -7.87 18.02 -12.25
CA LYS A 27 -8.67 18.96 -13.04
C LYS A 27 -10.05 19.19 -12.43
N SER A 28 -10.55 18.20 -11.69
CA SER A 28 -11.84 18.28 -10.98
C SER A 28 -11.71 17.62 -9.60
N PRO A 29 -12.65 17.88 -8.67
CA PRO A 29 -12.70 17.20 -7.37
C PRO A 29 -12.79 15.68 -7.47
N ASP A 30 -13.35 15.17 -8.57
CA ASP A 30 -13.53 13.74 -8.83
C ASP A 30 -12.34 13.09 -9.54
N ALA A 31 -11.25 13.85 -9.78
CA ALA A 31 -10.04 13.30 -10.40
C ALA A 31 -9.53 12.12 -9.57
N PRO A 32 -9.38 10.92 -10.16
CA PRO A 32 -9.03 9.73 -9.41
C PRO A 32 -7.59 9.80 -8.92
N VAL A 33 -7.39 9.47 -7.64
CA VAL A 33 -6.08 9.10 -7.10
C VAL A 33 -6.09 7.60 -6.88
N ARG A 34 -5.32 6.87 -7.67
CA ARG A 34 -5.30 5.41 -7.67
C ARG A 34 -4.59 4.87 -6.44
N PRO A 35 -5.00 3.70 -5.94
CA PRO A 35 -4.24 3.03 -4.89
C PRO A 35 -2.91 2.51 -5.46
N LEU A 36 -1.88 2.50 -4.62
CA LEU A 36 -0.59 1.90 -4.94
C LEU A 36 -0.60 0.39 -4.72
N PRO A 37 0.20 -0.38 -5.45
CA PRO A 37 0.44 -1.77 -5.13
C PRO A 37 0.88 -1.94 -3.67
N ARG A 38 0.49 -3.02 -3.06
CA ARG A 38 0.93 -3.36 -1.70
C ARG A 38 2.36 -3.91 -1.79
N THR A 39 3.27 -3.28 -1.07
CA THR A 39 4.65 -3.73 -0.92
C THR A 39 4.78 -4.58 0.35
N GLY A 40 5.64 -5.56 0.36
CA GLY A 40 5.90 -6.45 1.49
C GLY A 40 5.85 -7.92 1.09
N PRO A 41 6.15 -8.84 2.02
CA PRO A 41 6.11 -10.26 1.72
C PRO A 41 4.70 -10.69 1.32
N ALA A 42 4.63 -11.64 0.39
CA ALA A 42 3.36 -12.26 0.01
C ALA A 42 2.69 -12.90 1.23
N PRO A 43 1.35 -12.89 1.29
CA PRO A 43 0.64 -13.60 2.34
C PRO A 43 1.02 -15.08 2.37
N THR A 44 1.25 -15.64 3.56
CA THR A 44 1.66 -17.03 3.75
C THR A 44 0.50 -18.01 3.76
N ALA A 45 -0.73 -17.51 3.90
CA ALA A 45 -1.96 -18.31 3.87
C ALA A 45 -2.69 -18.10 2.53
N ALA A 46 -3.29 -19.19 2.02
CA ALA A 46 -4.09 -19.16 0.82
C ALA A 46 -5.28 -20.13 0.94
N ASP A 47 -6.34 -19.88 0.20
CA ASP A 47 -7.47 -20.78 -0.04
C ASP A 47 -7.88 -20.72 -1.52
N ALA A 48 -9.03 -21.29 -1.87
CA ALA A 48 -9.52 -21.32 -3.26
C ALA A 48 -9.73 -19.94 -3.90
N ARG A 49 -9.82 -18.87 -3.10
CA ARG A 49 -9.94 -17.48 -3.55
C ARG A 49 -8.60 -16.76 -3.65
N GLY A 50 -7.49 -17.45 -3.36
CA GLY A 50 -6.14 -16.91 -3.43
C GLY A 50 -5.51 -16.57 -2.07
N PRO A 51 -4.35 -15.89 -2.07
CA PRO A 51 -3.61 -15.58 -0.86
C PRO A 51 -4.33 -14.57 0.05
N TYR A 52 -4.14 -14.70 1.36
CA TYR A 52 -4.72 -13.79 2.35
C TYR A 52 -3.85 -13.67 3.60
N GLU A 53 -4.07 -12.57 4.34
CA GLU A 53 -3.58 -12.38 5.70
C GLU A 53 -4.74 -12.41 6.68
N LEU A 54 -4.52 -13.00 7.83
CA LEU A 54 -5.49 -12.93 8.93
C LEU A 54 -5.36 -11.58 9.65
N ARG A 55 -6.40 -10.79 9.59
CA ARG A 55 -6.49 -9.52 10.27
C ARG A 55 -7.60 -9.56 11.32
N GLU A 56 -7.22 -9.33 12.59
CA GLU A 56 -8.20 -9.36 13.69
C GLU A 56 -9.43 -8.49 13.36
N LEU A 57 -10.62 -9.06 13.53
CA LEU A 57 -11.88 -8.38 13.25
C LEU A 57 -12.23 -7.35 14.33
N ARG A 58 -11.73 -7.52 15.54
CA ARG A 58 -11.89 -6.57 16.64
C ARG A 58 -11.20 -5.24 16.32
N ASN A 59 -11.87 -4.15 16.58
CA ASN A 59 -11.28 -2.82 16.50
C ASN A 59 -10.38 -2.57 17.72
N ARG A 60 -9.10 -2.31 17.50
CA ARG A 60 -8.13 -2.06 18.59
C ARG A 60 -8.08 -0.60 19.05
N ASN A 61 -8.81 0.30 18.37
CA ASN A 61 -8.84 1.71 18.76
C ASN A 61 -9.78 1.90 19.96
N PRO A 62 -9.28 2.32 21.14
CA PRO A 62 -10.08 2.45 22.36
C PRO A 62 -11.16 3.55 22.28
N ARG A 63 -11.08 4.43 21.28
CA ARG A 63 -12.14 5.43 21.04
C ARG A 63 -13.47 4.79 20.62
N PHE A 64 -13.45 3.54 20.12
CA PHE A 64 -14.64 2.81 19.68
C PHE A 64 -14.99 1.74 20.71
N HIS A 65 -16.10 1.91 21.37
CA HIS A 65 -16.60 1.05 22.43
C HIS A 65 -18.13 0.87 22.33
N PRO A 66 -18.74 -0.08 23.03
CA PRO A 66 -20.17 -0.36 22.92
C PRO A 66 -21.07 0.86 23.14
N GLY A 67 -20.67 1.79 24.02
CA GLY A 67 -21.45 2.99 24.32
C GLY A 67 -21.57 3.97 23.13
N ASN A 68 -20.58 4.04 22.22
CA ASN A 68 -20.64 4.92 21.05
C ASN A 68 -20.80 4.19 19.70
N ARG A 69 -20.72 2.86 19.71
CA ARG A 69 -20.93 2.00 18.54
C ARG A 69 -21.68 0.73 18.90
N PRO A 70 -22.91 0.82 19.48
CA PRO A 70 -23.65 -0.36 20.00
C PRO A 70 -23.95 -1.41 18.91
N ASN A 71 -24.20 -0.98 17.67
CA ASN A 71 -24.46 -1.89 16.55
C ASN A 71 -23.25 -2.72 16.09
N LEU A 72 -22.05 -2.41 16.60
CA LEU A 72 -20.81 -3.14 16.33
C LEU A 72 -20.36 -4.01 17.53
N PHE A 73 -21.16 -4.04 18.59
CA PHE A 73 -20.97 -4.93 19.74
C PHE A 73 -22.05 -6.01 19.72
N TYR A 74 -21.68 -7.20 19.29
CA TYR A 74 -22.57 -8.36 19.19
C TYR A 74 -21.73 -9.65 19.27
N PRO A 75 -22.31 -10.76 19.74
CA PRO A 75 -21.63 -12.04 19.75
C PRO A 75 -21.48 -12.58 18.34
N ILE A 76 -20.33 -13.22 18.09
CA ILE A 76 -20.08 -14.09 16.94
C ILE A 76 -19.93 -15.50 17.49
N TRP A 77 -20.71 -16.43 16.98
CA TRP A 77 -20.69 -17.83 17.41
C TRP A 77 -19.63 -18.60 16.61
N VAL A 78 -18.85 -19.40 17.30
CA VAL A 78 -17.71 -20.15 16.73
C VAL A 78 -17.95 -21.64 16.94
N ASP A 79 -17.95 -22.40 15.86
CA ASP A 79 -17.92 -23.86 15.95
C ASP A 79 -16.46 -24.33 16.11
N VAL A 80 -16.11 -24.64 17.34
CA VAL A 80 -14.74 -25.09 17.66
C VAL A 80 -14.49 -26.57 17.31
N THR A 81 -15.53 -27.31 16.95
CA THR A 81 -15.46 -28.74 16.59
C THR A 81 -15.20 -28.94 15.10
N ALA A 82 -15.57 -27.96 14.26
CA ALA A 82 -15.42 -27.97 12.81
C ALA A 82 -14.19 -27.18 12.33
N ALA A 83 -13.10 -27.15 13.09
CA ALA A 83 -11.87 -26.51 12.67
C ALA A 83 -11.27 -27.22 11.45
N ASP A 84 -10.81 -26.44 10.45
CA ASP A 84 -10.08 -27.00 9.32
C ASP A 84 -8.64 -27.42 9.71
N ALA A 85 -7.92 -28.01 8.75
CA ALA A 85 -6.54 -28.45 8.96
C ALA A 85 -5.57 -27.30 9.33
N ALA A 86 -5.92 -26.06 8.99
CA ALA A 86 -5.17 -24.87 9.36
C ALA A 86 -5.60 -24.28 10.72
N GLY A 87 -6.56 -24.92 11.41
CA GLY A 87 -7.11 -24.48 12.71
C GLY A 87 -8.05 -23.29 12.60
N ALA A 88 -8.63 -23.04 11.44
CA ALA A 88 -9.67 -22.04 11.26
C ALA A 88 -11.05 -22.66 11.55
N CYS A 89 -11.78 -22.05 12.47
CA CYS A 89 -13.13 -22.47 12.86
C CYS A 89 -14.18 -21.65 12.11
N PRO A 90 -15.28 -22.29 11.66
CA PRO A 90 -16.42 -21.56 11.09
C PRO A 90 -17.08 -20.66 12.13
N VAL A 91 -17.68 -19.58 11.63
CA VAL A 91 -18.39 -18.60 12.47
C VAL A 91 -19.81 -18.38 11.98
N ALA A 92 -20.68 -17.94 12.85
CA ALA A 92 -22.07 -17.59 12.55
C ALA A 92 -22.54 -16.39 13.37
N LEU A 93 -23.60 -15.71 12.92
CA LEU A 93 -24.31 -14.69 13.71
C LEU A 93 -25.32 -15.29 14.66
N GLU A 94 -25.89 -16.43 14.30
CA GLU A 94 -26.86 -17.15 15.14
C GLU A 94 -26.16 -18.20 16.00
N PRO A 95 -26.76 -18.56 17.17
CA PRO A 95 -26.22 -19.61 18.02
C PRO A 95 -26.02 -20.93 17.29
N ILE A 96 -24.87 -21.55 17.51
CA ILE A 96 -24.53 -22.88 17.00
C ILE A 96 -24.61 -23.86 18.19
N ALA A 97 -25.20 -25.01 18.00
CA ALA A 97 -25.23 -26.06 19.02
C ALA A 97 -23.78 -26.48 19.41
N GLY A 98 -23.44 -26.35 20.69
CA GLY A 98 -22.05 -26.57 21.17
C GLY A 98 -21.06 -25.48 20.79
N GLY A 99 -21.49 -24.41 20.12
CA GLY A 99 -20.67 -23.30 19.75
C GLY A 99 -20.33 -22.36 20.91
N VAL A 100 -19.26 -21.59 20.73
CA VAL A 100 -18.77 -20.61 21.72
C VAL A 100 -19.07 -19.20 21.23
N ALA A 101 -19.77 -18.41 22.05
CA ALA A 101 -20.01 -17.00 21.77
C ALA A 101 -18.74 -16.18 22.05
N VAL A 102 -18.30 -15.40 21.06
CA VAL A 102 -17.15 -14.51 21.15
C VAL A 102 -17.62 -13.06 20.99
N GLU A 103 -17.39 -12.25 22.01
CA GLU A 103 -17.62 -10.80 21.97
C GLU A 103 -16.29 -10.05 21.72
N PRO A 104 -16.36 -8.84 21.15
CA PRO A 104 -15.14 -8.02 20.93
C PRO A 104 -14.68 -7.40 22.26
N ARG A 105 -13.81 -8.08 22.99
CA ARG A 105 -13.22 -7.61 24.25
C ARG A 105 -11.73 -7.39 24.09
N ASN A 106 -11.19 -6.39 24.79
CA ASN A 106 -9.75 -6.15 24.89
C ASN A 106 -9.08 -7.16 25.84
N ARG A 107 -7.79 -7.02 26.10
CA ARG A 107 -7.04 -7.93 26.99
C ARG A 107 -7.49 -7.83 28.44
N GLU A 108 -7.97 -6.67 28.83
CA GLU A 108 -8.46 -6.34 30.18
C GLU A 108 -9.92 -6.81 30.38
N GLY A 109 -10.54 -7.40 29.35
CA GLY A 109 -11.94 -7.87 29.38
C GLY A 109 -12.98 -6.79 29.09
N GLU A 110 -12.57 -5.54 28.82
CA GLU A 110 -13.48 -4.45 28.54
C GLU A 110 -14.06 -4.57 27.12
N GLY A 111 -15.28 -4.06 26.95
CA GLY A 111 -15.99 -4.09 25.68
C GLY A 111 -15.32 -3.19 24.64
N SER A 112 -14.91 -3.79 23.53
CA SER A 112 -14.50 -3.14 22.29
C SER A 112 -15.63 -3.28 21.25
N VAL A 113 -15.35 -3.15 19.96
CA VAL A 113 -16.34 -3.35 18.89
C VAL A 113 -15.73 -4.12 17.73
N TRP A 114 -16.57 -4.75 16.92
CA TRP A 114 -16.12 -5.29 15.64
C TRP A 114 -15.86 -4.15 14.63
N ARG A 115 -15.02 -4.40 13.64
CA ARG A 115 -14.82 -3.46 12.52
C ARG A 115 -15.94 -3.55 11.48
N TRP A 116 -16.73 -4.60 11.50
CA TRP A 116 -17.82 -4.88 10.59
C TRP A 116 -19.17 -4.93 11.31
N GLY A 117 -20.20 -4.42 10.65
CA GLY A 117 -21.58 -4.62 11.08
C GLY A 117 -22.09 -6.00 10.66
N LYS A 118 -23.22 -6.43 11.29
CA LYS A 118 -23.83 -7.77 11.09
C LYS A 118 -24.10 -8.09 9.62
N ALA A 119 -24.70 -7.20 8.85
CA ALA A 119 -25.03 -7.44 7.44
C ALA A 119 -23.76 -7.74 6.58
N ARG A 120 -22.67 -7.03 6.85
CA ARG A 120 -21.41 -7.31 6.16
C ARG A 120 -20.82 -8.65 6.58
N LEU A 121 -20.90 -8.99 7.85
CA LEU A 121 -20.42 -10.27 8.35
C LEU A 121 -21.22 -11.41 7.75
N GLU A 122 -22.55 -11.31 7.75
CA GLU A 122 -23.46 -12.29 7.16
C GLU A 122 -23.14 -12.60 5.70
N ALA A 123 -22.91 -11.55 4.89
CA ALA A 123 -22.52 -11.70 3.49
C ALA A 123 -21.12 -12.32 3.29
N ALA A 124 -20.30 -12.33 4.33
CA ALA A 124 -18.92 -12.79 4.29
C ALA A 124 -18.70 -14.21 4.83
N ILE A 125 -19.72 -14.80 5.46
CA ILE A 125 -19.64 -16.15 6.05
C ILE A 125 -20.22 -17.18 5.07
N ALA A 126 -19.55 -18.35 4.97
CA ALA A 126 -20.11 -19.57 4.43
C ALA A 126 -20.38 -20.51 5.62
N PRO A 127 -21.65 -20.76 6.00
CA PRO A 127 -21.97 -21.54 7.19
C PRO A 127 -21.32 -22.93 7.16
N GLY A 128 -20.62 -23.28 8.22
CA GLY A 128 -19.94 -24.57 8.35
C GLY A 128 -18.67 -24.74 7.50
N ASP A 129 -18.33 -23.78 6.63
CA ASP A 129 -17.18 -23.90 5.71
C ASP A 129 -16.18 -22.74 5.91
N PRO A 130 -15.15 -22.92 6.77
CA PRO A 130 -14.14 -21.89 6.99
C PRO A 130 -13.27 -21.61 5.77
N ALA A 131 -13.12 -22.57 4.84
CA ALA A 131 -12.33 -22.37 3.63
C ALA A 131 -12.97 -21.35 2.67
N ARG A 132 -14.30 -21.35 2.60
CA ARG A 132 -15.07 -20.44 1.73
C ARG A 132 -15.48 -19.14 2.42
N SER A 133 -15.38 -19.08 3.75
CA SER A 133 -15.70 -17.87 4.54
C SER A 133 -14.57 -16.83 4.44
N GLU A 134 -14.95 -15.55 4.36
CA GLU A 134 -13.99 -14.43 4.51
C GLU A 134 -13.73 -14.09 5.99
N VAL A 135 -14.50 -14.64 6.91
CA VAL A 135 -14.31 -14.49 8.34
C VAL A 135 -14.23 -15.85 9.00
N VAL A 136 -13.22 -16.02 9.83
CA VAL A 136 -12.97 -17.26 10.57
C VAL A 136 -12.55 -16.95 12.00
N ALA A 137 -12.71 -17.91 12.90
CA ALA A 137 -12.11 -17.83 14.23
C ALA A 137 -10.90 -18.74 14.35
N ARG A 138 -9.98 -18.40 15.26
CA ARG A 138 -8.83 -19.25 15.63
C ARG A 138 -8.62 -19.25 17.13
N ARG A 139 -8.14 -20.37 17.64
CA ARG A 139 -7.70 -20.47 19.03
C ARG A 139 -6.41 -19.68 19.23
N ARG A 140 -6.35 -18.95 20.32
CA ARG A 140 -5.14 -18.31 20.83
C ARG A 140 -4.32 -19.32 21.64
N ARG A 141 -3.07 -18.98 21.93
CA ARG A 141 -2.18 -19.79 22.77
C ARG A 141 -2.70 -19.96 24.21
N ASP A 142 -3.48 -19.00 24.70
CA ASP A 142 -4.11 -19.02 26.03
C ASP A 142 -5.45 -19.79 26.08
N GLY A 143 -5.81 -20.45 24.97
CA GLY A 143 -7.07 -21.20 24.83
C GLY A 143 -8.27 -20.36 24.41
N GLY A 144 -8.19 -19.03 24.45
CA GLY A 144 -9.26 -18.14 23.99
C GLY A 144 -9.42 -18.18 22.47
N LEU A 145 -10.45 -17.48 21.98
CA LEU A 145 -10.75 -17.37 20.56
C LEU A 145 -10.60 -15.94 20.07
N ASN A 146 -10.03 -15.77 18.87
CA ASN A 146 -10.07 -14.53 18.14
C ASN A 146 -10.76 -14.72 16.80
N VAL A 147 -11.50 -13.69 16.37
CA VAL A 147 -12.15 -13.65 15.06
C VAL A 147 -11.32 -12.80 14.12
N TYR A 148 -11.12 -13.28 12.91
CA TYR A 148 -10.27 -12.68 11.88
C TYR A 148 -11.02 -12.54 10.56
N GLU A 149 -10.74 -11.45 9.83
CA GLU A 149 -11.03 -11.37 8.40
C GLU A 149 -9.86 -11.95 7.60
N LYS A 150 -10.13 -12.63 6.51
CA LYS A 150 -9.15 -12.98 5.48
C LYS A 150 -8.92 -11.78 4.58
N HIS A 151 -7.90 -10.98 4.90
CA HIS A 151 -7.62 -9.75 4.19
C HIS A 151 -6.80 -10.01 2.92
N ARG A 152 -7.39 -9.72 1.75
CA ARG A 152 -6.82 -10.02 0.42
C ARG A 152 -6.44 -8.77 -0.38
N ALA A 153 -6.30 -7.60 0.28
CA ALA A 153 -5.98 -6.38 -0.46
C ALA A 153 -4.60 -6.46 -1.12
N THR A 154 -4.58 -6.34 -2.42
CA THR A 154 -3.38 -6.24 -3.26
C THR A 154 -2.88 -4.81 -3.39
N THR A 155 -3.69 -3.85 -2.95
CA THR A 155 -3.38 -2.42 -3.02
C THR A 155 -3.49 -1.73 -1.67
N ARG A 156 -2.87 -0.56 -1.55
CA ARG A 156 -2.94 0.31 -0.38
C ARG A 156 -3.12 1.78 -0.81
N LYS A 157 -3.72 2.58 0.03
CA LYS A 157 -3.73 4.05 -0.16
C LYS A 157 -2.30 4.58 -0.04
N ALA A 158 -1.97 5.58 -0.86
CA ALA A 158 -0.73 6.33 -0.69
C ALA A 158 -0.71 7.02 0.69
N ARG A 159 0.44 7.00 1.34
CA ARG A 159 0.66 7.78 2.57
C ARG A 159 1.05 9.22 2.22
N SER A 160 0.90 10.13 3.16
CA SER A 160 1.32 11.52 2.99
C SER A 160 2.84 11.71 3.12
N VAL A 161 3.55 10.77 3.75
CA VAL A 161 5.00 10.75 3.89
C VAL A 161 5.56 9.53 3.18
N TRP A 162 6.55 9.75 2.33
CA TRP A 162 7.28 8.75 1.55
C TRP A 162 8.74 8.78 1.99
N ASP A 163 9.21 7.76 2.67
CA ASP A 163 10.53 7.67 3.31
C ASP A 163 11.31 6.41 2.91
N GLU A 164 10.81 5.69 1.91
CA GLU A 164 11.42 4.48 1.38
C GLU A 164 12.77 4.80 0.69
N ALA A 165 13.71 3.86 0.78
CA ALA A 165 15.09 4.07 0.32
C ALA A 165 15.18 4.35 -1.18
N GLU A 166 14.39 3.65 -1.98
CA GLU A 166 14.34 3.78 -3.44
C GLU A 166 13.87 5.14 -3.95
N LEU A 167 13.34 6.00 -3.07
CA LEU A 167 12.87 7.35 -3.42
C LEU A 167 13.91 8.44 -3.15
N ARG A 168 15.09 8.08 -2.63
CA ARG A 168 16.13 9.05 -2.29
C ARG A 168 16.83 9.54 -3.53
N SER A 169 17.27 10.80 -3.50
CA SER A 169 17.97 11.46 -4.62
C SER A 169 19.21 10.70 -5.08
N GLU A 170 19.91 10.01 -4.18
CA GLU A 170 21.08 9.19 -4.47
C GLU A 170 20.79 8.09 -5.48
N GLU A 171 19.59 7.52 -5.46
CA GLU A 171 19.16 6.47 -6.38
C GLU A 171 19.06 6.98 -7.81
N GLY A 172 18.56 8.19 -8.03
CA GLY A 172 18.56 8.81 -9.36
C GLY A 172 19.97 8.96 -9.94
N THR A 173 20.93 9.43 -9.12
CA THR A 173 22.32 9.56 -9.53
C THR A 173 22.95 8.19 -9.79
N ARG A 174 22.65 7.17 -9.00
CA ARG A 174 23.13 5.81 -9.17
C ARG A 174 22.65 5.23 -10.50
N THR A 175 21.34 5.27 -10.74
CA THR A 175 20.73 4.77 -11.99
C THR A 175 21.32 5.44 -13.23
N LEU A 176 21.45 6.77 -13.22
CA LEU A 176 22.01 7.48 -14.35
C LEU A 176 23.47 7.07 -14.64
N ARG A 177 24.29 6.86 -13.60
CA ARG A 177 25.67 6.37 -13.76
C ARG A 177 25.72 4.94 -14.31
N GLU A 178 24.81 4.08 -13.91
CA GLU A 178 24.72 2.71 -14.42
C GLU A 178 24.40 2.71 -15.92
N HIS A 179 23.54 3.61 -16.40
CA HIS A 179 23.17 3.70 -17.81
C HIS A 179 24.22 4.38 -18.67
N LEU A 180 24.81 5.46 -18.20
CA LEU A 180 25.68 6.33 -19.02
C LEU A 180 27.17 6.24 -18.65
N GLY A 181 27.53 5.47 -17.64
CA GLY A 181 28.91 5.35 -17.15
C GLY A 181 29.47 6.61 -16.47
N ALA A 182 28.68 7.68 -16.40
CA ALA A 182 29.08 8.95 -15.80
C ALA A 182 27.88 9.69 -15.16
N ALA A 183 28.19 10.70 -14.33
CA ALA A 183 27.17 11.63 -13.82
C ALA A 183 26.88 12.72 -14.89
N ALA A 184 26.14 12.35 -15.92
CA ALA A 184 25.86 13.19 -17.08
C ALA A 184 24.85 14.32 -16.81
N PHE A 185 24.14 14.28 -15.67
CA PHE A 185 23.12 15.28 -15.30
C PHE A 185 23.12 15.51 -13.80
N ASP A 186 22.91 16.76 -13.39
CA ASP A 186 22.84 17.13 -11.97
C ASP A 186 21.45 16.83 -11.39
N HIS A 187 21.45 16.18 -10.24
CA HIS A 187 20.23 15.91 -9.46
C HIS A 187 19.10 15.17 -10.20
N PRO A 188 19.37 14.05 -10.90
CA PRO A 188 18.32 13.26 -11.52
C PRO A 188 17.33 12.74 -10.46
N LYS A 189 16.07 12.72 -10.79
CA LYS A 189 15.05 12.17 -9.88
C LYS A 189 15.11 10.65 -9.89
N PRO A 190 14.83 9.97 -8.76
CA PRO A 190 14.71 8.51 -8.72
C PRO A 190 13.56 8.02 -9.61
N VAL A 191 13.82 7.00 -10.43
CA VAL A 191 12.79 6.37 -11.28
C VAL A 191 11.60 5.91 -10.46
N ALA A 192 11.84 5.26 -9.30
CA ALA A 192 10.79 4.79 -8.39
C ALA A 192 9.87 5.92 -7.87
N LEU A 193 10.40 7.14 -7.71
CA LEU A 193 9.58 8.30 -7.32
C LEU A 193 8.61 8.68 -8.44
N VAL A 194 9.11 8.75 -9.67
CA VAL A 194 8.28 9.10 -10.84
C VAL A 194 7.26 8.01 -11.11
N GLN A 195 7.65 6.72 -11.07
CA GLN A 195 6.72 5.59 -11.18
C GLN A 195 5.60 5.67 -10.13
N ARG A 196 5.91 6.03 -8.89
CA ARG A 196 4.90 6.20 -7.84
C ARG A 196 3.92 7.30 -8.18
N CYS A 197 4.38 8.42 -8.72
CA CYS A 197 3.51 9.50 -9.21
C CYS A 197 2.62 9.04 -10.37
N LEU A 198 3.20 8.32 -11.33
CA LEU A 198 2.47 7.76 -12.48
C LEU A 198 1.38 6.76 -12.03
N ARG A 199 1.70 5.84 -11.12
CA ARG A 199 0.72 4.88 -10.55
C ARG A 199 -0.46 5.57 -9.88
N LEU A 200 -0.26 6.74 -9.28
CA LEU A 200 -1.32 7.51 -8.65
C LEU A 200 -2.20 8.25 -9.64
N GLY A 201 -1.64 8.71 -10.77
CA GLY A 201 -2.27 9.69 -11.64
C GLY A 201 -2.58 9.23 -13.07
N THR A 202 -2.04 8.09 -13.54
CA THR A 202 -2.22 7.66 -14.94
C THR A 202 -2.92 6.31 -15.08
N ASP A 203 -3.61 6.13 -16.20
CA ASP A 203 -4.08 4.83 -16.69
C ASP A 203 -2.96 4.12 -17.45
N ARG A 204 -3.17 2.84 -17.80
CA ARG A 204 -2.21 2.02 -18.55
C ARG A 204 -2.02 2.47 -20.00
N ASP A 205 -2.92 3.28 -20.53
CA ASP A 205 -2.93 3.85 -21.88
C ASP A 205 -2.81 5.38 -21.87
N GLY A 206 -2.50 5.97 -20.71
CA GLY A 206 -2.46 7.40 -20.48
C GLY A 206 -1.33 8.11 -21.22
N ILE A 207 -1.45 9.44 -21.37
CA ILE A 207 -0.38 10.30 -21.89
C ILE A 207 0.30 10.98 -20.71
N VAL A 208 1.62 10.87 -20.66
CA VAL A 208 2.47 11.50 -19.67
C VAL A 208 3.25 12.63 -20.33
N LEU A 209 3.07 13.85 -19.86
CA LEU A 209 3.77 15.02 -20.37
C LEU A 209 4.69 15.59 -19.29
N ASP A 210 5.97 15.73 -19.61
CA ASP A 210 7.01 16.31 -18.76
C ASP A 210 7.62 17.53 -19.47
N PHE A 211 7.36 18.72 -18.93
CA PHE A 211 7.85 19.98 -19.47
C PHE A 211 9.30 20.29 -19.13
N PHE A 212 9.91 19.55 -18.20
CA PHE A 212 11.26 19.74 -17.72
C PHE A 212 11.97 18.40 -17.63
N ALA A 213 12.11 17.74 -18.77
CA ALA A 213 12.54 16.34 -18.89
C ALA A 213 13.85 16.02 -18.17
N GLY A 214 14.76 17.00 -18.06
CA GLY A 214 16.02 16.83 -17.34
C GLY A 214 16.83 15.64 -17.86
N SER A 215 17.06 14.66 -16.98
CA SER A 215 17.76 13.42 -17.32
C SER A 215 16.89 12.38 -18.04
N GLY A 216 15.64 12.68 -18.36
CA GLY A 216 14.74 11.73 -19.01
C GLY A 216 14.10 10.68 -18.10
N THR A 217 14.23 10.82 -16.78
CA THR A 217 13.70 9.87 -15.78
C THR A 217 12.22 9.53 -15.98
N THR A 218 11.43 10.49 -16.47
CA THR A 218 10.00 10.26 -16.74
C THR A 218 9.77 9.25 -17.86
N ALA A 219 10.57 9.27 -18.91
CA ALA A 219 10.47 8.27 -19.99
C ALA A 219 10.85 6.88 -19.48
N GLU A 220 11.95 6.77 -18.76
CA GLU A 220 12.41 5.53 -18.14
C GLU A 220 11.32 4.96 -17.21
N ALA A 221 10.76 5.78 -16.34
CA ALA A 221 9.68 5.38 -15.43
C ALA A 221 8.44 4.87 -16.17
N VAL A 222 8.10 5.47 -17.33
CA VAL A 222 6.99 5.00 -18.17
C VAL A 222 7.32 3.64 -18.78
N MET A 223 8.50 3.47 -19.37
CA MET A 223 8.92 2.21 -20.01
C MET A 223 8.96 1.05 -19.02
N GLU A 224 9.55 1.26 -17.84
CA GLU A 224 9.59 0.22 -16.80
C GLU A 224 8.19 -0.12 -16.27
N LEU A 225 7.34 0.91 -16.09
CA LEU A 225 5.98 0.69 -15.60
C LEU A 225 5.13 -0.07 -16.62
N ASP A 226 5.29 0.20 -17.91
CA ASP A 226 4.59 -0.52 -18.98
C ASP A 226 5.08 -1.97 -19.10
N ALA A 227 6.37 -2.21 -18.90
CA ALA A 227 6.92 -3.57 -18.85
C ALA A 227 6.40 -4.37 -17.63
N GLU A 228 6.10 -3.69 -16.51
CA GLU A 228 5.59 -4.34 -15.30
C GLU A 228 4.09 -4.67 -15.38
N ASP A 229 3.28 -3.78 -15.99
CA ASP A 229 1.82 -3.87 -15.94
C ASP A 229 1.14 -4.08 -17.31
N ASP A 230 1.93 -4.43 -18.36
CA ASP A 230 1.48 -4.54 -19.75
C ASP A 230 0.77 -3.27 -20.25
N GLY A 231 1.26 -2.11 -19.82
CA GLY A 231 0.74 -0.81 -20.20
C GLY A 231 1.20 -0.37 -21.60
N GLN A 232 0.54 0.65 -22.10
CA GLN A 232 0.85 1.31 -23.39
C GLN A 232 0.82 2.83 -23.24
N ARG A 233 1.44 3.33 -22.17
CA ARG A 233 1.51 4.76 -21.91
C ARG A 233 2.39 5.44 -22.96
N ARG A 234 2.08 6.68 -23.25
CA ARG A 234 2.89 7.52 -24.13
C ARG A 234 3.52 8.63 -23.32
N SER A 235 4.84 8.79 -23.42
CA SER A 235 5.55 9.90 -22.80
C SER A 235 5.89 10.97 -23.84
N VAL A 236 5.67 12.22 -23.47
CA VAL A 236 6.09 13.42 -24.24
C VAL A 236 7.00 14.23 -23.32
N LEU A 237 8.26 14.37 -23.71
CA LEU A 237 9.26 15.08 -22.93
C LEU A 237 9.66 16.37 -23.65
N VAL A 238 9.71 17.46 -22.90
CA VAL A 238 10.12 18.76 -23.41
C VAL A 238 11.32 19.24 -22.56
N GLN A 239 12.42 19.61 -23.22
CA GLN A 239 13.60 20.14 -22.56
C GLN A 239 14.07 21.40 -23.31
N LEU A 240 14.43 22.43 -22.56
CA LEU A 240 15.06 23.62 -23.18
C LEU A 240 16.46 23.24 -23.65
N PRO A 241 16.84 23.66 -24.88
CA PRO A 241 18.19 23.45 -25.40
C PRO A 241 19.18 24.40 -24.68
N VAL A 242 19.78 23.93 -23.61
CA VAL A 242 20.81 24.66 -22.87
C VAL A 242 22.18 24.08 -23.30
N ALA A 243 23.09 24.93 -23.75
CA ALA A 243 24.45 24.50 -24.07
C ALA A 243 25.12 23.93 -22.80
N LEU A 244 25.68 22.74 -22.90
CA LEU A 244 26.48 22.18 -21.83
C LEU A 244 27.80 22.93 -21.69
N PRO A 245 28.28 23.20 -20.47
CA PRO A 245 29.60 23.69 -20.21
C PRO A 245 30.69 22.81 -20.89
N ASP A 246 31.84 23.40 -21.25
CA ASP A 246 32.90 22.66 -21.95
C ASP A 246 33.44 21.46 -21.13
N ASP A 247 33.39 21.55 -19.82
CA ASP A 247 33.85 20.54 -18.87
C ASP A 247 32.72 19.60 -18.40
N ALA A 248 31.50 19.74 -18.93
CA ALA A 248 30.38 18.91 -18.50
C ALA A 248 30.58 17.43 -18.89
N PRO A 249 30.46 16.48 -17.97
CA PRO A 249 30.61 15.05 -18.26
C PRO A 249 29.70 14.54 -19.38
N GLY A 250 28.50 15.11 -19.52
CA GLY A 250 27.52 14.74 -20.55
C GLY A 250 27.97 15.11 -21.98
N ARG A 251 28.90 16.08 -22.17
CA ARG A 251 29.35 16.48 -23.47
C ARG A 251 30.16 15.38 -24.22
N ALA A 252 30.85 14.55 -23.45
CA ALA A 252 31.57 13.39 -23.99
C ALA A 252 30.64 12.29 -24.56
N LEU A 253 29.34 12.34 -24.24
CA LEU A 253 28.35 11.38 -24.69
C LEU A 253 27.65 11.77 -26.00
N GLY A 254 28.09 12.88 -26.64
CA GLY A 254 27.57 13.31 -27.93
C GLY A 254 26.22 14.06 -27.83
N ALA A 255 25.90 14.66 -26.68
CA ALA A 255 24.73 15.49 -26.47
C ALA A 255 24.94 16.93 -26.99
#